data_8fde6a686994246a62ec10e421db6882
#
_entry.id   8fde6a686994246a62ec10e421db6882
#
_cell.length_a   1.000
_cell.length_b   1.000
_cell.length_c   1.000
_cell.angle_alpha   90.00
_cell.angle_beta   90.00
_cell.angle_gamma   90.00
#
_symmetry.space_group_name_H-M   'P 1'
#
loop_
_entity.id
_entity.type
_entity.pdbx_description
1 polymer ?
#
loop_
_entity_poly.entity_id
_entity_poly.type
_entity_poly.pdbx_seq_one_letter_code
_entity_poly.pdbx_strand_id
1 'polypeptide(L)'
;MASNTTTLPFEVSYGETPAKKSRTMKRLAVLVKPENVNEILSSLKDLKLEATIYDVKGVTKDKERVASGRGSGTVELAYNTRKIVATVVNSDHVDEVVKRMKKALGGNQAVVMISPVDDLIMI
;
A
#
# COMPACT_ATOMS: atom_id res chain seq x y z
N MET A 1 29.05 11.90 15.34
CA MET A 1 28.70 10.64 15.53
C MET A 1 27.80 10.13 14.46
N ALA A 2 28.08 9.04 13.98
CA ALA A 2 27.32 8.49 12.90
C ALA A 2 25.89 8.22 13.35
N SER A 3 24.95 8.58 12.56
CA SER A 3 23.61 8.23 12.86
C SER A 3 23.41 6.80 12.45
N ASN A 4 22.75 6.05 13.26
CA ASN A 4 22.44 4.68 12.94
C ASN A 4 21.23 4.69 12.04
N THR A 5 21.50 4.85 10.76
CA THR A 5 20.43 4.86 9.78
C THR A 5 20.45 3.55 9.04
N THR A 6 19.32 2.92 8.93
CA THR A 6 19.21 1.69 8.19
C THR A 6 18.33 1.93 6.98
N THR A 7 18.56 1.12 5.94
CA THR A 7 17.76 1.18 4.75
C THR A 7 16.52 0.33 4.95
N LEU A 8 15.41 0.98 5.05
CA LEU A 8 14.10 0.35 5.19
C LEU A 8 13.20 0.96 4.12
N PRO A 9 11.95 0.55 4.02
CA PRO A 9 11.03 1.22 3.11
C PRO A 9 10.88 2.70 3.40
N PHE A 10 11.38 3.12 4.53
CA PHE A 10 11.44 4.51 4.91
C PHE A 10 12.68 4.69 5.77
N GLU A 11 13.10 5.92 5.95
CA GLU A 11 14.33 6.23 6.65
C GLU A 11 14.08 6.35 8.15
N VAL A 12 14.84 5.63 8.93
CA VAL A 12 14.73 5.65 10.38
C VAL A 12 16.11 5.86 10.97
N SER A 13 16.21 6.78 11.91
CA SER A 13 17.45 7.02 12.63
C SER A 13 17.37 6.37 14.00
N TYR A 14 18.37 5.60 14.32
CA TYR A 14 18.47 4.98 15.62
C TYR A 14 19.44 5.78 16.49
N GLY A 15 19.27 5.66 17.78
CA GLY A 15 20.14 6.36 18.71
C GLY A 15 19.81 7.81 18.93
N GLU A 16 18.80 8.28 18.28
CA GLU A 16 18.35 9.63 18.46
C GLU A 16 17.63 9.76 19.76
N THR A 17 17.70 10.92 20.35
CA THR A 17 16.91 11.11 21.50
C THR A 17 15.48 11.28 21.08
N PRO A 18 14.64 11.02 21.98
CA PRO A 18 13.25 11.00 21.70
C PRO A 18 12.57 12.26 21.38
N ALA A 19 13.29 13.28 21.25
CA ALA A 19 12.63 14.50 20.87
C ALA A 19 11.95 14.36 19.56
N LYS A 20 12.21 13.32 18.86
CA LYS A 20 11.66 13.11 17.64
C LYS A 20 10.28 12.77 17.55
N LYS A 21 9.48 13.21 18.31
CA LYS A 21 8.14 12.92 18.14
C LYS A 21 7.61 13.37 16.85
N SER A 22 8.29 14.18 16.13
CA SER A 22 7.83 14.51 14.78
C SER A 22 7.95 13.35 13.84
N ARG A 23 8.62 12.29 14.25
CA ARG A 23 8.79 11.18 13.38
C ARG A 23 7.76 10.13 13.60
N THR A 24 6.55 10.43 13.26
CA THR A 24 5.52 9.43 13.29
C THR A 24 5.53 8.66 11.98
N MET A 25 5.24 7.40 12.08
CA MET A 25 5.19 6.51 10.93
C MET A 25 3.76 6.09 10.67
N LYS A 26 3.46 5.87 9.41
CA LYS A 26 2.14 5.40 8.99
C LYS A 26 2.30 4.20 8.09
N ARG A 27 1.41 3.24 8.24
CA ARG A 27 1.31 2.12 7.34
C ARG A 27 0.22 2.43 6.34
N LEU A 28 0.56 2.33 5.07
CA LEU A 28 -0.40 2.47 3.99
C LEU A 28 -0.67 1.09 3.43
N ALA A 29 -1.92 0.70 3.44
CA ALA A 29 -2.33 -0.58 2.87
C ALA A 29 -3.29 -0.28 1.73
N VAL A 30 -2.87 -0.55 0.52
CA VAL A 30 -3.63 -0.20 -0.68
C VAL A 30 -4.35 -1.43 -1.18
N LEU A 31 -5.67 -1.39 -1.07
CA LEU A 31 -6.52 -2.46 -1.56
C LEU A 31 -6.85 -2.15 -3.02
N VAL A 32 -6.45 -3.03 -3.92
CA VAL A 32 -6.48 -2.74 -5.34
C VAL A 32 -6.79 -4.01 -6.13
N LYS A 33 -7.35 -3.84 -7.32
CA LYS A 33 -7.57 -4.96 -8.21
C LYS A 33 -6.23 -5.54 -8.66
N PRO A 34 -6.15 -6.86 -8.88
CA PRO A 34 -4.89 -7.47 -9.28
C PRO A 34 -4.26 -6.84 -10.51
N GLU A 35 -5.07 -6.43 -11.47
CA GLU A 35 -4.54 -5.84 -12.70
C GLU A 35 -3.92 -4.47 -12.51
N ASN A 36 -4.17 -3.82 -11.37
CA ASN A 36 -3.63 -2.49 -11.10
C ASN A 36 -2.47 -2.48 -10.11
N VAL A 37 -1.99 -3.66 -9.73
CA VAL A 37 -0.90 -3.75 -8.76
C VAL A 37 0.37 -3.11 -9.29
N ASN A 38 0.67 -3.32 -10.57
CA ASN A 38 1.92 -2.81 -11.13
C ASN A 38 2.01 -1.29 -11.10
N GLU A 39 0.89 -0.60 -11.25
CA GLU A 39 0.88 0.85 -11.17
C GLU A 39 1.24 1.32 -9.77
N ILE A 40 0.74 0.64 -8.77
CA ILE A 40 1.06 0.98 -7.38
C ILE A 40 2.53 0.69 -7.11
N LEU A 41 3.02 -0.47 -7.55
CA LEU A 41 4.41 -0.84 -7.32
C LEU A 41 5.37 0.13 -8.00
N SER A 42 5.03 0.57 -9.21
CA SER A 42 5.87 1.55 -9.91
C SER A 42 5.96 2.85 -9.13
N SER A 43 4.84 3.30 -8.57
CA SER A 43 4.82 4.52 -7.78
C SER A 43 5.72 4.41 -6.57
N LEU A 44 5.63 3.27 -5.88
CA LEU A 44 6.44 3.08 -4.69
C LEU A 44 7.91 2.94 -5.03
N LYS A 45 8.21 2.27 -6.14
CA LYS A 45 9.59 2.12 -6.58
C LYS A 45 10.20 3.47 -6.93
N ASP A 46 9.44 4.34 -7.57
CA ASP A 46 9.92 5.68 -7.91
C ASP A 46 10.25 6.48 -6.66
N LEU A 47 9.58 6.19 -5.57
CA LEU A 47 9.83 6.85 -4.30
C LEU A 47 10.82 6.08 -3.43
N LYS A 48 11.40 5.01 -3.99
CA LYS A 48 12.38 4.16 -3.30
C LYS A 48 11.80 3.52 -2.04
N LEU A 49 10.54 3.13 -2.13
CA LEU A 49 9.86 2.45 -1.04
C LEU A 49 9.70 0.98 -1.38
N GLU A 50 9.81 0.14 -0.36
CA GLU A 50 9.56 -1.28 -0.50
C GLU A 50 8.14 -1.58 -0.09
N ALA A 51 7.65 -2.70 -0.53
CA ALA A 51 6.27 -3.06 -0.26
C ALA A 51 6.11 -4.55 -0.03
N THR A 52 5.10 -4.87 0.75
CA THR A 52 4.65 -6.24 0.93
C THR A 52 3.34 -6.40 0.18
N ILE A 53 3.21 -7.48 -0.56
CA ILE A 53 1.99 -7.75 -1.32
C ILE A 53 1.39 -9.04 -0.82
N TYR A 54 0.08 -9.03 -0.62
CA TYR A 54 -0.60 -10.26 -0.28
C TYR A 54 -2.00 -10.29 -0.89
N ASP A 55 -2.44 -11.51 -1.13
CA ASP A 55 -3.73 -11.75 -1.76
C ASP A 55 -4.83 -11.74 -0.73
N VAL A 56 -5.95 -11.13 -1.07
CA VAL A 56 -7.11 -11.09 -0.19
C VAL A 56 -8.36 -11.31 -1.00
N LYS A 57 -9.41 -11.73 -0.33
CA LYS A 57 -10.73 -11.85 -0.92
C LYS A 57 -11.65 -10.94 -0.13
N GLY A 58 -12.40 -10.12 -0.85
CA GLY A 58 -13.29 -9.18 -0.22
C GLY A 58 -14.73 -9.48 -0.53
N VAL A 59 -15.60 -9.06 0.36
CA VAL A 59 -17.04 -9.14 0.13
C VAL A 59 -17.53 -7.72 0.10
N THR A 60 -18.19 -7.34 -0.98
CA THR A 60 -18.68 -5.98 -1.16
C THR A 60 -20.20 -6.01 -1.34
N LYS A 61 -20.80 -4.83 -1.30
CA LYS A 61 -22.23 -4.73 -1.54
C LYS A 61 -22.58 -5.21 -2.94
N ASP A 62 -21.73 -4.83 -3.90
CA ASP A 62 -21.97 -5.19 -5.28
C ASP A 62 -21.12 -6.37 -5.63
N LYS A 63 -21.74 -7.45 -6.01
CA LYS A 63 -21.00 -8.63 -6.40
C LYS A 63 -20.35 -8.43 -7.74
N GLU A 64 -19.16 -8.95 -7.87
CA GLU A 64 -18.41 -8.84 -9.11
C GLU A 64 -18.88 -9.90 -10.08
N ARG A 65 -18.97 -9.53 -11.36
CA ARG A 65 -19.33 -10.46 -12.41
C ARG A 65 -18.15 -10.67 -13.33
N VAL A 66 -17.92 -11.92 -13.64
CA VAL A 66 -16.85 -12.26 -14.58
C VAL A 66 -17.45 -13.09 -15.70
N ALA A 67 -16.79 -13.06 -16.84
CA ALA A 67 -17.25 -13.82 -18.00
C ALA A 67 -17.19 -15.30 -17.69
N SER A 68 -18.26 -16.00 -18.09
CA SER A 68 -18.32 -17.43 -17.97
C SER A 68 -17.37 -18.04 -18.99
N GLY A 69 -16.73 -19.12 -18.66
CA GLY A 69 -15.89 -19.84 -19.60
C GLY A 69 -16.69 -20.56 -20.66
N ARG A 70 -18.00 -20.58 -20.56
CA ARG A 70 -18.87 -21.24 -21.52
C ARG A 70 -19.89 -20.27 -22.03
N GLY A 71 -19.87 -20.00 -23.31
CA GLY A 71 -20.86 -19.18 -23.93
C GLY A 71 -20.75 -17.70 -23.53
N SER A 72 -21.85 -17.01 -23.60
CA SER A 72 -21.87 -15.56 -23.43
C SER A 72 -22.36 -15.12 -22.07
N GLY A 73 -22.46 -16.00 -21.11
CA GLY A 73 -22.96 -15.64 -19.80
C GLY A 73 -21.87 -15.05 -18.91
N THR A 74 -22.31 -14.51 -17.79
CA THR A 74 -21.41 -14.05 -16.74
C THR A 74 -21.74 -14.81 -15.46
N VAL A 75 -20.75 -14.91 -14.58
CA VAL A 75 -20.90 -15.54 -13.28
C VAL A 75 -20.74 -14.49 -12.22
N GLU A 76 -21.66 -14.46 -11.27
CA GLU A 76 -21.57 -13.55 -10.15
C GLU A 76 -20.73 -14.21 -9.04
N LEU A 77 -19.71 -13.53 -8.61
CA LEU A 77 -18.83 -14.05 -7.58
C LEU A 77 -19.34 -13.74 -6.19
N ALA A 78 -19.13 -14.68 -5.27
CA ALA A 78 -19.50 -14.45 -3.88
C ALA A 78 -18.49 -13.54 -3.19
N TYR A 79 -17.33 -13.36 -3.77
CA TYR A 79 -16.28 -12.51 -3.22
C TYR A 79 -15.48 -11.93 -4.37
N ASN A 80 -14.74 -10.89 -4.07
CA ASN A 80 -13.86 -10.24 -5.04
C ASN A 80 -12.42 -10.57 -4.72
N THR A 81 -11.64 -10.87 -5.75
CA THR A 81 -10.21 -11.06 -5.59
C THR A 81 -9.53 -9.71 -5.62
N ARG A 82 -8.70 -9.45 -4.63
CA ARG A 82 -7.97 -8.18 -4.52
C ARG A 82 -6.58 -8.46 -4.01
N LYS A 83 -5.72 -7.46 -4.12
CA LYS A 83 -4.40 -7.52 -3.52
C LYS A 83 -4.23 -6.32 -2.60
N ILE A 84 -3.44 -6.52 -1.56
CA ILE A 84 -3.05 -5.41 -0.71
C ILE A 84 -1.57 -5.18 -0.92
N VAL A 85 -1.22 -3.93 -1.23
CA VAL A 85 0.17 -3.52 -1.32
C VAL A 85 0.40 -2.60 -0.12
N ALA A 86 1.27 -3.02 0.78
CA ALA A 86 1.48 -2.31 2.04
C ALA A 86 2.90 -1.77 2.11
N THR A 87 3.02 -0.56 2.62
CA THR A 87 4.30 0.06 2.85
C THR A 87 4.21 0.91 4.11
N VAL A 88 5.35 1.28 4.68
CA VAL A 88 5.39 2.14 5.86
C VAL A 88 6.21 3.38 5.50
N VAL A 89 5.67 4.53 5.81
CA VAL A 89 6.33 5.80 5.49
C VAL A 89 6.25 6.75 6.67
N ASN A 90 7.08 7.76 6.65
CA ASN A 90 6.93 8.85 7.61
C ASN A 90 5.64 9.60 7.30
N SER A 91 4.98 10.08 8.34
CA SER A 91 3.71 10.75 8.16
C SER A 91 3.82 11.96 7.25
N ASP A 92 4.98 12.60 7.20
CA ASP A 92 5.19 13.76 6.34
C ASP A 92 5.11 13.43 4.86
N HIS A 93 5.29 12.16 4.50
CA HIS A 93 5.32 11.75 3.11
C HIS A 93 4.02 11.08 2.64
N VAL A 94 3.05 10.94 3.52
CA VAL A 94 1.82 10.24 3.18
C VAL A 94 1.12 10.88 1.99
N ASP A 95 0.98 12.21 2.03
CA ASP A 95 0.27 12.90 0.96
C ASP A 95 0.94 12.74 -0.39
N GLU A 96 2.26 12.79 -0.40
CA GLU A 96 3.02 12.62 -1.63
C GLU A 96 2.85 11.22 -2.20
N VAL A 97 2.92 10.21 -1.34
CA VAL A 97 2.78 8.82 -1.76
C VAL A 97 1.40 8.57 -2.33
N VAL A 98 0.38 9.05 -1.63
CA VAL A 98 -1.01 8.88 -2.08
C VAL A 98 -1.21 9.59 -3.43
N LYS A 99 -0.67 10.78 -3.57
CA LYS A 99 -0.81 11.54 -4.81
C LYS A 99 -0.16 10.80 -5.97
N ARG A 100 1.02 10.23 -5.75
CA ARG A 100 1.71 9.48 -6.79
C ARG A 100 0.93 8.25 -7.20
N MET A 101 0.39 7.52 -6.22
CA MET A 101 -0.41 6.34 -6.51
C MET A 101 -1.67 6.70 -7.28
N LYS A 102 -2.32 7.80 -6.88
CA LYS A 102 -3.53 8.24 -7.55
C LYS A 102 -3.25 8.58 -9.02
N LYS A 103 -2.14 9.25 -9.26
CA LYS A 103 -1.76 9.59 -10.62
C LYS A 103 -1.48 8.34 -11.45
N ALA A 104 -0.77 7.38 -10.86
CA ALA A 104 -0.43 6.16 -11.57
C ALA A 104 -1.65 5.31 -11.90
N LEU A 105 -2.66 5.34 -11.05
CA LEU A 105 -3.90 4.58 -11.29
C LEU A 105 -4.73 5.16 -12.43
N GLY A 106 -4.56 6.45 -12.72
CA GLY A 106 -5.18 7.05 -13.88
C GLY A 106 -6.69 6.93 -13.94
N GLY A 107 -7.36 7.00 -12.82
CA GLY A 107 -8.80 6.88 -12.78
C GLY A 107 -9.31 5.55 -12.28
N ASN A 108 -8.46 4.54 -12.23
CA ASN A 108 -8.84 3.28 -11.60
C ASN A 108 -8.93 3.47 -10.10
N GLN A 109 -9.83 2.73 -9.48
CA GLN A 109 -10.09 2.92 -8.07
C GLN A 109 -9.23 2.00 -7.21
N ALA A 110 -8.85 2.52 -6.05
CA ALA A 110 -8.20 1.74 -5.01
C ALA A 110 -8.56 2.38 -3.68
N VAL A 111 -8.41 1.61 -2.62
CA VAL A 111 -8.69 2.11 -1.27
C VAL A 111 -7.37 2.11 -0.52
N VAL A 112 -7.00 3.25 0.03
CA VAL A 112 -5.80 3.35 0.84
C VAL A 112 -6.22 3.43 2.30
N MET A 113 -5.80 2.43 3.07
CA MET A 113 -6.05 2.43 4.50
C MET A 113 -4.78 2.89 5.18
N ILE A 114 -4.92 3.90 6.03
CA ILE A 114 -3.79 4.50 6.70
C ILE A 114 -3.93 4.24 8.18
N SER A 115 -2.90 3.67 8.78
CA SER A 115 -2.91 3.40 10.20
C SER A 115 -1.59 3.81 10.84
N PRO A 116 -1.61 4.15 12.11
CA PRO A 116 -0.36 4.51 12.79
C PRO A 116 0.49 3.28 13.02
N VAL A 117 1.79 3.49 13.06
CA VAL A 117 2.76 2.47 13.43
C VAL A 117 3.47 3.00 14.67
N ASP A 118 3.29 2.32 15.78
CA ASP A 118 3.88 2.78 17.04
C ASP A 118 5.38 2.57 17.06
N ASP A 119 5.84 1.47 16.49
CA ASP A 119 7.24 1.16 16.49
C ASP A 119 7.56 0.20 15.36
N LEU A 120 8.79 0.18 14.93
CA LEU A 120 9.28 -0.73 13.92
C LEU A 120 10.66 -1.17 14.33
N ILE A 121 10.81 -2.46 14.59
CA ILE A 121 12.04 -3.00 15.14
C ILE A 121 12.64 -3.99 14.15
N MET A 122 13.90 -3.77 13.82
CA MET A 122 14.61 -4.65 12.94
C MET A 122 15.39 -5.64 13.80
N ILE A 123 15.21 -6.90 13.59
CA ILE A 123 15.88 -7.93 14.39
C ILE A 123 16.83 -8.74 13.53
#